data_e7eb4387d82f959b4ef38fa4812ec048
#
_entry.id   e7eb4387d82f959b4ef38fa4812ec048
#
_cell.length_a   1.000
_cell.length_b   1.000
_cell.length_c   1.000
_cell.angle_alpha   90.00
_cell.angle_beta   90.00
_cell.angle_gamma   90.00
#
_symmetry.space_group_name_H-M   'P 1'
#
loop_
_entity.id
_entity.type
_entity.pdbx_description
1 polymer ?
#
loop_
_entity_poly.entity_id
_entity_poly.type
_entity_poly.pdbx_seq_one_letter_code
_entity_poly.pdbx_strand_id
1 'polypeptide(L)'
;MKKVKILLTFILIIVLSLTIVFAFTSTYKQNRSGGYSSICTLTEKDKKFIINNFSQYNSVEELIVGVNKYICENFTYTSKIYIQHFDFAETIQSKKGLCFDLASLQKCIFTVISEHKGWDDVKVYVADVRISMFSYHSYNFITVGDKKYFSDPTTNLDRYKKGKKVICYEDIGDLSFEQYSNMYNEKILNYH
;
A
#
# COMPACT_ATOMS: atom_id res chain seq x y z
N MET A 1 -29.88 13.71 -43.55
CA MET A 1 -29.81 12.60 -42.60
C MET A 1 -28.37 12.07 -42.37
N LYS A 2 -27.52 11.78 -43.38
CA LYS A 2 -26.14 11.27 -43.16
C LYS A 2 -25.26 12.22 -42.33
N LYS A 3 -25.26 13.52 -42.62
CA LYS A 3 -24.46 14.53 -41.87
C LYS A 3 -24.81 14.64 -40.38
N VAL A 4 -26.09 14.49 -40.02
CA VAL A 4 -26.53 14.51 -38.62
C VAL A 4 -26.08 13.26 -37.89
N LYS A 5 -26.11 12.09 -38.52
CA LYS A 5 -25.60 10.84 -37.92
C LYS A 5 -24.10 10.94 -37.64
N ILE A 6 -23.31 11.48 -38.58
CA ILE A 6 -21.86 11.66 -38.40
C ILE A 6 -21.58 12.61 -37.22
N LEU A 7 -22.32 13.73 -37.14
CA LEU A 7 -22.17 14.69 -36.03
C LEU A 7 -22.49 14.06 -34.67
N LEU A 8 -23.59 13.30 -34.59
CA LEU A 8 -23.98 12.58 -33.35
C LEU A 8 -22.95 11.53 -32.94
N THR A 9 -22.35 10.81 -33.89
CA THR A 9 -21.29 9.85 -33.60
C THR A 9 -20.05 10.55 -33.08
N PHE A 10 -19.65 11.70 -33.64
CA PHE A 10 -18.52 12.48 -33.11
C PHE A 10 -18.78 13.01 -31.69
N ILE A 11 -19.98 13.55 -31.43
CA ILE A 11 -20.35 14.01 -30.08
C ILE A 11 -20.31 12.84 -29.09
N LEU A 12 -20.81 11.66 -29.47
CA LEU A 12 -20.79 10.47 -28.61
C LEU A 12 -19.36 10.03 -28.28
N ILE A 13 -18.46 10.03 -29.29
CA ILE A 13 -17.03 9.70 -29.07
C ILE A 13 -16.38 10.71 -28.13
N ILE A 14 -16.64 12.00 -28.29
CA ILE A 14 -16.09 13.05 -27.42
C ILE A 14 -16.63 12.90 -25.99
N VAL A 15 -17.93 12.65 -25.81
CA VAL A 15 -18.51 12.43 -24.48
C VAL A 15 -17.95 11.17 -23.85
N LEU A 16 -17.81 10.07 -24.61
CA LEU A 16 -17.19 8.84 -24.10
C LEU A 16 -15.71 9.05 -23.72
N SER A 17 -14.95 9.78 -24.52
CA SER A 17 -13.55 10.08 -24.22
C SER A 17 -13.42 11.00 -22.99
N LEU A 18 -14.28 11.99 -22.82
CA LEU A 18 -14.32 12.86 -21.65
C LEU A 18 -14.74 12.11 -20.38
N THR A 19 -15.72 11.20 -20.47
CA THR A 19 -16.12 10.36 -19.32
C THR A 19 -15.01 9.37 -18.95
N ILE A 20 -14.29 8.83 -19.91
CA ILE A 20 -13.11 8.01 -19.69
C ILE A 20 -12.02 8.84 -19.00
N VAL A 21 -11.68 10.02 -19.50
CA VAL A 21 -10.69 10.92 -18.88
C VAL A 21 -11.11 11.29 -17.45
N PHE A 22 -12.39 11.65 -17.23
CA PHE A 22 -12.88 12.01 -15.89
C PHE A 22 -12.88 10.82 -14.92
N ALA A 23 -13.20 9.62 -15.37
CA ALA A 23 -13.09 8.40 -14.56
C ALA A 23 -11.63 8.09 -14.18
N PHE A 24 -10.67 8.63 -14.92
CA PHE A 24 -9.26 8.38 -14.79
C PHE A 24 -8.45 9.44 -14.05
N THR A 25 -9.04 10.59 -13.67
CA THR A 25 -8.34 11.69 -12.96
C THR A 25 -8.34 11.57 -11.44
N SER A 26 -9.07 10.62 -10.86
CA SER A 26 -8.98 10.37 -9.42
C SER A 26 -7.68 9.62 -9.09
N THR A 27 -6.66 10.35 -8.74
CA THR A 27 -5.31 9.82 -8.51
C THR A 27 -5.12 9.19 -7.12
N TYR A 28 -6.00 9.50 -6.18
CA TYR A 28 -5.91 9.03 -4.80
C TYR A 28 -7.23 8.38 -4.37
N LYS A 29 -7.18 7.12 -4.03
CA LYS A 29 -8.21 6.48 -3.23
C LYS A 29 -7.59 6.13 -1.87
N GLN A 30 -7.88 6.99 -0.88
CA GLN A 30 -7.67 6.57 0.50
C GLN A 30 -8.47 5.30 0.69
N ASN A 31 -7.76 4.21 0.83
CA ASN A 31 -8.45 2.99 1.01
C ASN A 31 -8.99 2.95 2.41
N ARG A 32 -10.22 3.37 2.41
CA ARG A 32 -11.32 2.62 2.95
C ARG A 32 -10.91 1.94 4.26
N SER A 33 -10.88 2.74 5.29
CA SER A 33 -10.89 2.25 6.67
C SER A 33 -12.02 1.22 6.94
N GLY A 34 -12.97 1.08 6.03
CA GLY A 34 -14.09 0.15 6.16
C GLY A 34 -14.08 -1.07 5.23
N GLY A 35 -13.24 -1.10 4.18
CA GLY A 35 -13.27 -2.18 3.17
C GLY A 35 -12.20 -3.25 3.34
N TYR A 36 -11.22 -3.03 4.21
CA TYR A 36 -10.09 -3.95 4.44
C TYR A 36 -9.97 -4.43 5.88
N SER A 37 -11.01 -4.34 6.69
CA SER A 37 -11.08 -5.09 7.95
C SER A 37 -10.94 -6.60 7.71
N SER A 38 -11.30 -7.08 6.51
CA SER A 38 -11.11 -8.47 6.10
C SER A 38 -9.68 -8.83 5.72
N ILE A 39 -8.80 -7.87 5.43
CA ILE A 39 -7.42 -8.15 5.03
C ILE A 39 -6.62 -8.78 6.18
N CYS A 40 -6.93 -8.44 7.41
CA CYS A 40 -6.28 -9.00 8.60
C CYS A 40 -7.10 -10.10 9.26
N THR A 41 -7.79 -10.92 8.48
CA THR A 41 -8.38 -12.16 8.99
C THR A 41 -7.25 -13.16 9.24
N LEU A 42 -6.82 -13.23 10.49
CA LEU A 42 -5.68 -14.04 10.91
C LEU A 42 -6.14 -15.20 11.77
N THR A 43 -5.55 -16.37 11.55
CA THR A 43 -5.69 -17.50 12.44
C THR A 43 -4.87 -17.30 13.72
N GLU A 44 -5.14 -18.06 14.77
CA GLU A 44 -4.32 -18.04 15.98
C GLU A 44 -2.86 -18.47 15.71
N LYS A 45 -2.64 -19.30 14.68
CA LYS A 45 -1.29 -19.65 14.25
C LYS A 45 -0.56 -18.46 13.65
N ASP A 46 -1.26 -17.66 12.86
CA ASP A 46 -0.68 -16.44 12.25
C ASP A 46 -0.35 -15.40 13.31
N LYS A 47 -1.25 -15.19 14.28
CA LYS A 47 -1.00 -14.28 15.41
C LYS A 47 0.22 -14.72 16.23
N LYS A 48 0.32 -16.02 16.55
CA LYS A 48 1.50 -16.57 17.24
C LYS A 48 2.78 -16.35 16.44
N PHE A 49 2.73 -16.59 15.13
CA PHE A 49 3.87 -16.31 14.26
C PHE A 49 4.30 -14.85 14.33
N ILE A 50 3.35 -13.91 14.24
CA ILE A 50 3.60 -12.47 14.31
C ILE A 50 4.21 -12.10 15.66
N ILE A 51 3.63 -12.53 16.75
CA ILE A 51 4.12 -12.23 18.11
C ILE A 51 5.54 -12.76 18.29
N ASN A 52 5.81 -14.00 17.90
CA ASN A 52 7.12 -14.62 18.07
C ASN A 52 8.24 -13.93 17.27
N ASN A 53 7.90 -13.31 16.14
CA ASN A 53 8.89 -12.68 15.26
C ASN A 53 9.01 -11.17 15.43
N PHE A 54 8.03 -10.49 16.05
CA PHE A 54 7.98 -9.03 16.06
C PHE A 54 7.74 -8.40 17.44
N SER A 55 7.43 -9.17 18.49
CA SER A 55 7.17 -8.61 19.83
C SER A 55 8.40 -8.03 20.53
N GLN A 56 9.62 -8.28 20.01
CA GLN A 56 10.84 -7.69 20.56
C GLN A 56 10.97 -6.18 20.30
N TYR A 57 10.24 -5.63 19.34
CA TYR A 57 10.27 -4.19 19.06
C TYR A 57 9.45 -3.41 20.11
N ASN A 58 10.04 -2.32 20.64
CA ASN A 58 9.45 -1.59 21.77
C ASN A 58 8.89 -0.22 21.37
N SER A 59 9.07 0.20 20.12
CA SER A 59 8.43 1.40 19.58
C SER A 59 7.84 1.15 18.19
N VAL A 60 6.97 2.05 17.75
CA VAL A 60 6.35 1.99 16.43
C VAL A 60 7.43 2.12 15.34
N GLU A 61 8.40 3.01 15.53
CA GLU A 61 9.50 3.23 14.61
C GLU A 61 10.39 1.98 14.47
N GLU A 62 10.73 1.33 15.59
CA GLU A 62 11.47 0.05 15.58
C GLU A 62 10.69 -1.03 14.85
N LEU A 63 9.38 -1.12 15.08
CA LEU A 63 8.52 -2.08 14.39
C LEU A 63 8.47 -1.82 12.88
N ILE A 64 8.36 -0.55 12.45
CA ILE A 64 8.41 -0.21 11.02
C ILE A 64 9.73 -0.70 10.39
N VAL A 65 10.85 -0.41 11.04
CA VAL A 65 12.17 -0.83 10.56
C VAL A 65 12.28 -2.35 10.52
N GLY A 66 11.86 -3.04 11.59
CA GLY A 66 11.91 -4.49 11.71
C GLY A 66 11.07 -5.21 10.65
N VAL A 67 9.85 -4.74 10.40
CA VAL A 67 8.97 -5.32 9.37
C VAL A 67 9.52 -5.08 7.97
N ASN A 68 10.00 -3.87 7.66
CA ASN A 68 10.64 -3.60 6.38
C ASN A 68 11.88 -4.46 6.16
N LYS A 69 12.74 -4.61 7.17
CA LYS A 69 13.90 -5.50 7.13
C LYS A 69 13.48 -6.95 6.85
N TYR A 70 12.48 -7.45 7.58
CA TYR A 70 11.96 -8.80 7.38
C TYR A 70 11.46 -9.01 5.94
N ILE A 71 10.72 -8.04 5.39
CA ILE A 71 10.23 -8.10 4.01
C ILE A 71 11.41 -8.10 3.03
N CYS A 72 12.36 -7.18 3.19
CA CYS A 72 13.52 -7.06 2.30
C CYS A 72 14.38 -8.35 2.26
N GLU A 73 14.58 -9.00 3.39
CA GLU A 73 15.41 -10.19 3.51
C GLU A 73 14.70 -11.46 3.06
N ASN A 74 13.38 -11.55 3.21
CA ASN A 74 12.65 -12.80 3.03
C ASN A 74 11.75 -12.85 1.81
N PHE A 75 11.44 -11.72 1.16
CA PHE A 75 10.45 -11.68 0.09
C PHE A 75 11.04 -11.36 -1.27
N THR A 76 10.27 -11.70 -2.29
CA THR A 76 10.50 -11.30 -3.69
C THR A 76 9.25 -10.65 -4.23
N TYR A 77 9.42 -9.55 -4.96
CA TYR A 77 8.31 -8.94 -5.68
C TYR A 77 7.88 -9.82 -6.84
N THR A 78 6.58 -10.01 -7.02
CA THR A 78 6.03 -10.74 -8.16
C THR A 78 5.19 -9.79 -9.01
N SER A 79 5.42 -9.79 -10.32
CA SER A 79 4.64 -9.01 -11.29
C SER A 79 3.50 -9.81 -11.93
N LYS A 80 3.22 -11.02 -11.44
CA LYS A 80 2.13 -11.83 -11.99
C LYS A 80 0.81 -11.15 -11.68
N ILE A 81 0.13 -10.69 -12.72
CA ILE A 81 -1.20 -10.09 -12.68
C ILE A 81 -2.22 -11.21 -12.42
N TYR A 82 -2.28 -11.66 -11.20
CA TYR A 82 -3.44 -12.40 -10.74
C TYR A 82 -4.18 -11.49 -9.76
N ILE A 83 -5.47 -11.33 -9.95
CA ILE A 83 -6.36 -10.77 -8.95
C ILE A 83 -6.39 -11.81 -7.82
N GLN A 84 -5.37 -11.79 -6.98
CA GLN A 84 -5.35 -12.62 -5.78
C GLN A 84 -5.82 -11.76 -4.62
N HIS A 85 -6.78 -12.30 -3.91
CA HIS A 85 -7.10 -11.75 -2.61
C HIS A 85 -5.91 -11.99 -1.69
N PHE A 86 -5.51 -10.95 -0.95
CA PHE A 86 -4.47 -11.07 0.05
C PHE A 86 -4.83 -12.15 1.07
N ASP A 87 -3.95 -13.13 1.21
CA ASP A 87 -3.95 -14.11 2.27
C ASP A 87 -2.61 -14.02 3.00
N PHE A 88 -2.65 -13.75 4.30
CA PHE A 88 -1.45 -13.61 5.13
C PHE A 88 -0.60 -14.88 5.13
N ALA A 89 -1.23 -16.02 5.37
CA ALA A 89 -0.54 -17.31 5.46
C ALA A 89 0.10 -17.69 4.12
N GLU A 90 -0.59 -17.50 3.00
CA GLU A 90 -0.07 -17.74 1.66
C GLU A 90 1.11 -16.81 1.35
N THR A 91 1.01 -15.52 1.66
CA THR A 91 2.07 -14.55 1.46
C THR A 91 3.32 -14.91 2.27
N ILE A 92 3.15 -15.28 3.55
CA ILE A 92 4.25 -15.74 4.41
C ILE A 92 4.87 -17.04 3.90
N GLN A 93 4.07 -17.98 3.42
CA GLN A 93 4.56 -19.28 2.94
C GLN A 93 5.28 -19.17 1.59
N SER A 94 4.69 -18.43 0.65
CA SER A 94 5.26 -18.27 -0.70
C SER A 94 6.50 -17.38 -0.74
N LYS A 95 6.66 -16.48 0.23
CA LYS A 95 7.69 -15.43 0.24
C LYS A 95 7.64 -14.53 -1.01
N LYS A 96 6.44 -14.35 -1.57
CA LYS A 96 6.18 -13.51 -2.76
C LYS A 96 4.98 -12.62 -2.50
N GLY A 97 5.01 -11.41 -3.07
CA GLY A 97 3.89 -10.50 -2.99
C GLY A 97 3.97 -9.37 -4.00
N LEU A 98 2.81 -8.83 -4.33
CA LEU A 98 2.61 -7.55 -5.00
C LEU A 98 2.72 -6.41 -3.96
N CYS A 99 2.66 -5.17 -4.42
CA CYS A 99 2.67 -4.00 -3.52
C CYS A 99 1.55 -4.06 -2.48
N PHE A 100 0.35 -4.47 -2.90
CA PHE A 100 -0.78 -4.64 -2.00
C PHE A 100 -0.56 -5.73 -0.94
N ASP A 101 0.00 -6.88 -1.34
CA ASP A 101 0.27 -7.99 -0.41
C ASP A 101 1.29 -7.57 0.65
N LEU A 102 2.35 -6.87 0.25
CA LEU A 102 3.40 -6.43 1.18
C LEU A 102 2.92 -5.30 2.10
N ALA A 103 2.10 -4.38 1.59
CA ALA A 103 1.49 -3.35 2.41
C ALA A 103 0.49 -3.94 3.41
N SER A 104 -0.33 -4.91 2.96
CA SER A 104 -1.28 -5.62 3.82
C SER A 104 -0.58 -6.50 4.87
N LEU A 105 0.51 -7.16 4.51
CA LEU A 105 1.36 -7.91 5.43
C LEU A 105 1.88 -7.00 6.56
N GLN A 106 2.40 -5.82 6.22
CA GLN A 106 2.84 -4.85 7.22
C GLN A 106 1.68 -4.43 8.12
N LYS A 107 0.51 -4.10 7.57
CA LYS A 107 -0.68 -3.75 8.36
C LYS A 107 -1.08 -4.87 9.34
N CYS A 108 -1.13 -6.12 8.88
CA CYS A 108 -1.51 -7.26 9.75
C CYS A 108 -0.53 -7.43 10.92
N ILE A 109 0.78 -7.32 10.67
CA ILE A 109 1.80 -7.38 11.71
C ILE A 109 1.59 -6.27 12.75
N PHE A 110 1.37 -5.03 12.28
CA PHE A 110 1.10 -3.91 13.16
C PHE A 110 -0.15 -4.10 14.00
N THR A 111 -1.26 -4.58 13.41
CA THR A 111 -2.50 -4.83 14.13
C THR A 111 -2.28 -5.78 15.30
N VAL A 112 -1.63 -6.92 15.06
CA VAL A 112 -1.39 -7.92 16.11
C VAL A 112 -0.42 -7.42 17.18
N ILE A 113 0.66 -6.74 16.78
CA ILE A 113 1.66 -6.25 17.73
C ILE A 113 1.09 -5.09 18.56
N SER A 114 0.30 -4.19 17.96
CA SER A 114 -0.36 -3.12 18.70
C SER A 114 -1.34 -3.68 19.75
N GLU A 115 -2.16 -4.66 19.38
CA GLU A 115 -3.02 -5.37 20.32
C GLU A 115 -2.20 -6.05 21.46
N HIS A 116 -1.13 -6.76 21.09
CA HIS A 116 -0.28 -7.47 22.04
C HIS A 116 0.46 -6.55 23.03
N LYS A 117 0.84 -5.35 22.58
CA LYS A 117 1.56 -4.33 23.35
C LYS A 117 0.66 -3.33 24.06
N GLY A 118 -0.64 -3.32 23.79
CA GLY A 118 -1.57 -2.29 24.29
C GLY A 118 -1.30 -0.90 23.69
N TRP A 119 -0.92 -0.83 22.40
CA TRP A 119 -0.72 0.43 21.68
C TRP A 119 -2.03 0.88 21.02
N ASP A 120 -2.94 1.43 21.80
CA ASP A 120 -4.31 1.74 21.37
C ASP A 120 -4.39 2.92 20.38
N ASP A 121 -3.38 3.76 20.34
CA ASP A 121 -3.26 4.94 19.47
C ASP A 121 -2.61 4.66 18.12
N VAL A 122 -2.13 3.43 17.88
CA VAL A 122 -1.50 3.04 16.61
C VAL A 122 -2.56 2.61 15.60
N LYS A 123 -2.56 3.27 14.43
CA LYS A 123 -3.44 2.90 13.31
C LYS A 123 -2.63 2.77 12.03
N VAL A 124 -2.94 1.77 11.22
CA VAL A 124 -2.28 1.53 9.92
C VAL A 124 -3.31 1.55 8.80
N TYR A 125 -3.05 2.38 7.82
CA TYR A 125 -3.88 2.54 6.63
C TYR A 125 -3.11 2.08 5.41
N VAL A 126 -3.67 1.15 4.65
CA VAL A 126 -3.17 0.84 3.32
C VAL A 126 -3.74 1.88 2.36
N ALA A 127 -2.88 2.55 1.63
CA ALA A 127 -3.26 3.50 0.59
C ALA A 127 -2.93 2.92 -0.78
N ASP A 128 -3.89 3.02 -1.69
CA ASP A 128 -3.71 2.67 -3.09
C ASP A 128 -3.70 3.94 -3.92
N VAL A 129 -2.64 4.14 -4.67
CA VAL A 129 -2.54 5.24 -5.62
C VAL A 129 -2.46 4.72 -7.03
N ARG A 130 -3.08 5.47 -7.93
CA ARG A 130 -3.00 5.17 -9.34
C ARG A 130 -1.75 5.81 -9.92
N ILE A 131 -0.84 4.99 -10.44
CA ILE A 131 0.40 5.45 -11.08
C ILE A 131 0.29 5.49 -12.61
N SER A 132 -0.64 4.75 -13.20
CA SER A 132 -0.95 4.81 -14.63
C SER A 132 -2.40 4.38 -14.90
N MET A 133 -2.81 4.38 -16.18
CA MET A 133 -4.16 3.95 -16.57
C MET A 133 -4.53 2.54 -16.07
N PHE A 134 -3.56 1.64 -15.96
CA PHE A 134 -3.77 0.24 -15.60
C PHE A 134 -2.94 -0.22 -14.39
N SER A 135 -2.26 0.70 -13.70
CA SER A 135 -1.36 0.36 -12.62
C SER A 135 -1.68 1.14 -11.35
N TYR A 136 -1.73 0.42 -10.25
CA TYR A 136 -1.87 0.96 -8.90
C TYR A 136 -0.63 0.59 -8.09
N HIS A 137 -0.33 1.40 -7.10
CA HIS A 137 0.72 1.13 -6.13
C HIS A 137 0.14 1.25 -4.73
N SER A 138 0.53 0.33 -3.84
CA SER A 138 0.05 0.27 -2.48
C SER A 138 1.19 0.46 -1.49
N TYR A 139 0.93 1.27 -0.48
CA TYR A 139 1.84 1.57 0.63
C TYR A 139 1.06 1.86 1.92
N ASN A 140 1.75 2.13 3.01
CA ASN A 140 1.10 2.35 4.30
C ASN A 140 1.33 3.77 4.82
N PHE A 141 0.26 4.31 5.46
CA PHE A 141 0.37 5.36 6.45
C PHE A 141 0.15 4.77 7.84
N ILE A 142 0.98 5.18 8.78
CA ILE A 142 0.95 4.71 10.17
C ILE A 142 0.84 5.94 11.06
N THR A 143 -0.16 5.96 11.94
CA THR A 143 -0.30 7.03 12.93
C THR A 143 -0.06 6.50 14.33
N VAL A 144 0.55 7.29 15.19
CA VAL A 144 0.69 7.08 16.62
C VAL A 144 0.59 8.42 17.34
N GLY A 145 -0.49 8.63 18.07
CA GLY A 145 -0.83 9.97 18.57
C GLY A 145 -0.89 10.97 17.41
N ASP A 146 -0.15 12.08 17.55
CA ASP A 146 -0.08 13.14 16.52
C ASP A 146 0.95 12.87 15.41
N LYS A 147 1.79 11.84 15.56
CA LYS A 147 2.80 11.50 14.58
C LYS A 147 2.20 10.71 13.42
N LYS A 148 2.71 10.97 12.23
CA LYS A 148 2.29 10.30 11.00
C LYS A 148 3.51 9.84 10.21
N TYR A 149 3.55 8.57 9.88
CA TYR A 149 4.62 7.97 9.12
C TYR A 149 4.10 7.41 7.80
N PHE A 150 4.91 7.56 6.76
CA PHE A 150 4.75 6.88 5.48
C PHE A 150 5.72 5.70 5.42
N SER A 151 5.28 4.55 4.92
CA SER A 151 6.13 3.38 4.70
C SER A 151 5.72 2.63 3.44
N ASP A 152 6.69 2.41 2.54
CA ASP A 152 6.50 1.67 1.30
C ASP A 152 7.37 0.42 1.28
N PRO A 153 6.83 -0.73 1.72
CA PRO A 153 7.60 -1.97 1.77
C PRO A 153 8.06 -2.47 0.39
N THR A 154 7.32 -2.15 -0.67
CA THR A 154 7.67 -2.57 -2.04
C THR A 154 8.86 -1.80 -2.58
N THR A 155 8.84 -0.48 -2.46
CA THR A 155 9.98 0.37 -2.86
C THR A 155 11.21 0.03 -2.03
N ASN A 156 11.05 -0.26 -0.74
CA ASN A 156 12.14 -0.70 0.12
C ASN A 156 12.72 -2.03 -0.32
N LEU A 157 11.88 -3.01 -0.68
CA LEU A 157 12.33 -4.30 -1.23
C LEU A 157 13.12 -4.12 -2.53
N ASP A 158 12.63 -3.29 -3.46
CA ASP A 158 13.34 -3.00 -4.71
C ASP A 158 14.69 -2.33 -4.46
N ARG A 159 14.74 -1.33 -3.58
CA ARG A 159 15.99 -0.66 -3.18
C ARG A 159 16.99 -1.65 -2.56
N TYR A 160 16.52 -2.51 -1.66
CA TYR A 160 17.35 -3.54 -1.03
C TYR A 160 17.96 -4.50 -2.06
N LYS A 161 17.13 -5.03 -2.98
CA LYS A 161 17.60 -5.94 -4.05
C LYS A 161 18.61 -5.29 -5.01
N LYS A 162 18.54 -3.97 -5.17
CA LYS A 162 19.49 -3.18 -5.97
C LYS A 162 20.71 -2.68 -5.16
N GLY A 163 20.87 -3.09 -3.91
CA GLY A 163 21.98 -2.65 -3.04
C GLY A 163 21.90 -1.15 -2.68
N LYS A 164 20.73 -0.52 -2.79
CA LYS A 164 20.52 0.89 -2.45
C LYS A 164 20.10 1.04 -0.99
N LYS A 165 20.32 2.24 -0.42
CA LYS A 165 19.86 2.57 0.93
C LYS A 165 18.33 2.40 1.04
N VAL A 166 17.88 1.60 1.99
CA VAL A 166 16.47 1.42 2.35
C VAL A 166 16.03 2.59 3.24
N ILE A 167 14.83 3.12 2.96
CA ILE A 167 14.17 4.17 3.74
C ILE A 167 12.89 3.58 4.30
N CYS A 168 12.97 2.99 5.50
CA CYS A 168 11.89 2.21 6.08
C CYS A 168 10.62 3.03 6.33
N TYR A 169 10.78 4.31 6.68
CA TYR A 169 9.68 5.25 6.84
C TYR A 169 10.15 6.71 6.63
N GLU A 170 9.20 7.58 6.37
CA GLU A 170 9.36 9.04 6.40
C GLU A 170 8.31 9.61 7.36
N ASP A 171 8.72 10.55 8.23
CA ASP A 171 7.79 11.35 9.01
C ASP A 171 7.18 12.41 8.09
N ILE A 172 5.87 12.42 7.97
CA ILE A 172 5.16 13.32 7.06
C ILE A 172 4.66 14.59 7.74
N GLY A 173 4.87 14.73 9.05
CA GLY A 173 4.52 15.92 9.84
C GLY A 173 3.05 16.30 9.68
N ASP A 174 2.81 17.58 9.37
CA ASP A 174 1.47 18.15 9.24
C ASP A 174 0.76 17.83 7.92
N LEU A 175 1.44 17.20 6.96
CA LEU A 175 0.84 16.86 5.68
C LEU A 175 -0.34 15.91 5.85
N SER A 176 -1.40 16.11 5.06
CA SER A 176 -2.43 15.08 4.92
C SER A 176 -1.88 13.89 4.12
N PHE A 177 -2.49 12.72 4.29
CA PHE A 177 -2.12 11.55 3.50
C PHE A 177 -2.26 11.78 1.99
N GLU A 178 -3.27 12.54 1.58
CA GLU A 178 -3.47 12.90 0.18
C GLU A 178 -2.36 13.82 -0.35
N GLN A 179 -2.00 14.86 0.40
CA GLN A 179 -0.91 15.78 0.03
C GLN A 179 0.40 15.02 -0.13
N TYR A 180 0.74 14.17 0.85
CA TYR A 180 1.95 13.37 0.77
C TYR A 180 1.92 12.38 -0.39
N SER A 181 0.79 11.70 -0.62
CA SER A 181 0.61 10.76 -1.73
C SER A 181 0.84 11.43 -3.09
N ASN A 182 0.31 12.62 -3.28
CA ASN A 182 0.50 13.36 -4.53
C ASN A 182 1.97 13.72 -4.77
N MET A 183 2.66 14.20 -3.74
CA MET A 183 4.11 14.48 -3.81
C MET A 183 4.93 13.21 -4.07
N TYR A 184 4.58 12.10 -3.43
CA TYR A 184 5.29 10.82 -3.57
C TYR A 184 5.09 10.23 -4.97
N ASN A 185 3.90 10.33 -5.53
CA ASN A 185 3.60 9.86 -6.88
C ASN A 185 4.37 10.61 -7.95
N GLU A 186 4.53 11.93 -7.82
CA GLU A 186 5.38 12.71 -8.72
C GLU A 186 6.84 12.22 -8.69
N LYS A 187 7.35 11.84 -7.51
CA LYS A 187 8.68 11.24 -7.39
C LYS A 187 8.76 9.88 -8.08
N ILE A 188 7.79 8.99 -7.88
CA ILE A 188 7.79 7.65 -8.51
C ILE A 188 7.73 7.76 -10.03
N LEU A 189 6.86 8.59 -10.58
CA LEU A 189 6.72 8.79 -12.02
C LEU A 189 8.00 9.34 -12.68
N ASN A 190 8.82 10.08 -11.94
CA ASN A 190 10.09 10.60 -12.43
C ASN A 190 11.27 9.61 -12.29
N TYR A 191 11.06 8.42 -11.67
CA TYR A 191 12.09 7.39 -11.51
C TYR A 191 11.95 6.23 -12.51
N HIS A 192 10.91 6.22 -13.34
CA HIS A 192 10.65 5.24 -14.40
C HIS A 192 10.65 5.92 -15.76
#